data_37b808a538d82cb096c9e715e20e9d94
#
_entry.id   37b808a538d82cb096c9e715e20e9d94
#
_cell.length_a   1.000
_cell.length_b   1.000
_cell.length_c   1.000
_cell.angle_alpha   90.00
_cell.angle_beta   90.00
_cell.angle_gamma   90.00
#
_symmetry.space_group_name_H-M   'P 1'
#
loop_
_entity.id
_entity.type
_entity.pdbx_description
1 polymer ?
#
loop_
_entity_poly.entity_id
_entity_poly.type
_entity_poly.pdbx_seq_one_letter_code
_entity_poly.pdbx_strand_id
1 'polypeptide(L)'
;LYCMYMKHGLLVSYPQFGYLGCGANRISCYVIGPKGELYKCWQDVGMENKVIGNIFDDDFSDYSLLNQYMLHGSRMNEQTCLECPMMPICDSNCANDRLDNLYNHGNRELCSVYKENDYQGLKEKLISFYKLLEQKQSSEPLQC
;
A
#
# COMPACT_ATOMS: atom_id res chain seq x y z
N LEU A 1 15.94 10.52 -3.53
CA LEU A 1 14.94 10.91 -2.54
C LEU A 1 15.47 10.70 -1.12
N TYR A 2 15.91 9.47 -0.73
CA TYR A 2 16.44 9.15 0.62
C TYR A 2 17.61 10.04 1.04
N CYS A 3 18.57 10.22 0.15
CA CYS A 3 19.73 11.06 0.34
C CYS A 3 19.37 12.51 0.69
N MET A 4 18.39 13.05 -0.03
CA MET A 4 17.86 14.39 0.22
C MET A 4 17.22 14.50 1.60
N TYR A 5 16.41 13.51 1.99
CA TYR A 5 15.80 13.49 3.31
C TYR A 5 16.84 13.44 4.43
N MET A 6 17.87 12.59 4.29
CA MET A 6 18.94 12.49 5.27
C MET A 6 19.77 13.78 5.37
N LYS A 7 20.03 14.48 4.24
CA LYS A 7 20.72 15.79 4.26
C LYS A 7 19.97 16.85 5.05
N HIS A 8 18.63 16.77 5.07
CA HIS A 8 17.77 17.68 5.82
C HIS A 8 17.42 17.19 7.23
N GLY A 9 18.12 16.18 7.74
CA GLY A 9 17.92 15.67 9.09
C GLY A 9 16.65 14.85 9.29
N LEU A 10 15.96 14.52 8.20
CA LEU A 10 14.77 13.66 8.25
C LEU A 10 15.21 12.20 8.41
N LEU A 11 14.78 11.57 9.50
CA LEU A 11 15.02 10.15 9.72
C LEU A 11 14.07 9.35 8.84
N VAL A 12 14.64 8.56 7.92
CA VAL A 12 13.89 7.63 7.08
C VAL A 12 14.35 6.23 7.42
N SER A 13 13.44 5.40 7.92
CA SER A 13 13.69 3.97 8.09
C SER A 13 13.27 3.22 6.83
N TYR A 14 14.13 2.35 6.35
CA TYR A 14 13.86 1.48 5.21
C TYR A 14 14.62 0.15 5.36
N PRO A 15 14.02 -0.99 5.06
CA PRO A 15 12.60 -1.19 4.77
C PRO A 15 11.72 -1.03 6.01
N GLN A 16 10.49 -0.56 5.82
CA GLN A 16 9.48 -0.55 6.88
C GLN A 16 8.63 -1.81 6.79
N PHE A 17 8.19 -2.29 7.94
CA PHE A 17 7.23 -3.38 7.96
C PHE A 17 5.86 -2.90 7.45
N GLY A 18 5.37 -3.51 6.39
CA GLY A 18 4.08 -3.19 5.79
C GLY A 18 2.89 -3.84 6.53
N TYR A 19 2.77 -3.60 7.86
CA TYR A 19 1.69 -4.21 8.65
C TYR A 19 0.29 -3.79 8.23
N LEU A 20 0.18 -2.58 7.73
CA LEU A 20 -1.10 -1.92 7.63
C LEU A 20 -1.70 -2.02 6.23
N GLY A 21 -0.90 -2.33 5.22
CA GLY A 21 -1.37 -2.39 3.83
C GLY A 21 -2.03 -1.09 3.37
N CYS A 22 -2.91 -1.20 2.38
CA CYS A 22 -3.68 -0.09 1.85
C CYS A 22 -4.75 0.39 2.86
N GLY A 23 -4.96 1.71 2.94
CA GLY A 23 -6.04 2.31 3.74
C GLY A 23 -7.44 1.78 3.39
N ALA A 24 -7.65 1.39 2.13
CA ALA A 24 -8.90 0.80 1.68
C ALA A 24 -9.30 -0.48 2.43
N ASN A 25 -8.33 -1.22 2.98
CA ASN A 25 -8.55 -2.45 3.75
C ASN A 25 -8.80 -2.19 5.25
N ARG A 26 -8.83 -0.93 5.68
CA ARG A 26 -9.05 -0.58 7.09
C ARG A 26 -10.47 -0.11 7.32
N ILE A 27 -11.09 -0.59 8.40
CA ILE A 27 -12.47 -0.22 8.73
C ILE A 27 -12.65 1.30 8.90
N SER A 28 -11.65 1.98 9.45
CA SER A 28 -11.71 3.41 9.80
C SER A 28 -11.17 4.36 8.72
N CYS A 29 -10.82 3.86 7.53
CA CYS A 29 -10.30 4.68 6.45
C CYS A 29 -11.33 4.80 5.33
N TYR A 30 -11.69 6.03 5.03
CA TYR A 30 -12.64 6.40 3.97
C TYR A 30 -12.11 7.56 3.15
N VAL A 31 -12.55 7.62 1.90
CA VAL A 31 -12.41 8.79 1.04
C VAL A 31 -13.78 9.45 0.94
N ILE A 32 -13.85 10.75 1.19
CA ILE A 32 -15.10 11.52 1.16
C ILE A 32 -15.18 12.25 -0.17
N GLY A 33 -16.27 12.01 -0.89
CA GLY A 33 -16.59 12.70 -2.14
C GLY A 33 -17.18 14.10 -1.92
N PRO A 34 -17.34 14.89 -2.99
CA PRO A 34 -17.78 16.29 -2.90
C PRO A 34 -19.17 16.50 -2.33
N LYS A 35 -20.04 15.49 -2.40
CA LYS A 35 -21.41 15.53 -1.85
C LYS A 35 -21.57 14.73 -0.56
N GLY A 36 -20.44 14.37 0.07
CA GLY A 36 -20.42 13.57 1.27
C GLY A 36 -20.44 12.06 1.06
N GLU A 37 -20.36 11.60 -0.19
CA GLU A 37 -20.29 10.17 -0.50
C GLU A 37 -19.05 9.55 0.14
N LEU A 38 -19.20 8.33 0.68
CA LEU A 38 -18.12 7.56 1.25
C LEU A 38 -17.64 6.49 0.26
N TYR A 39 -16.32 6.46 0.04
CA TYR A 39 -15.63 5.45 -0.76
C TYR A 39 -14.53 4.78 0.05
N LYS A 40 -14.16 3.56 -0.32
CA LYS A 40 -13.00 2.86 0.26
C LYS A 40 -11.70 3.20 -0.46
N CYS A 41 -11.77 3.53 -1.73
CA CYS A 41 -10.60 3.83 -2.55
C CYS A 41 -10.74 5.20 -3.23
N TRP A 42 -9.66 5.96 -3.29
CA TRP A 42 -9.66 7.26 -3.99
C TRP A 42 -9.87 7.13 -5.50
N GLN A 43 -9.53 5.96 -6.09
CA GLN A 43 -9.80 5.68 -7.50
C GLN A 43 -11.30 5.53 -7.81
N ASP A 44 -12.10 5.23 -6.81
CA ASP A 44 -13.55 5.03 -6.95
C ASP A 44 -14.34 6.34 -6.88
N VAL A 45 -13.70 7.46 -6.53
CA VAL A 45 -14.39 8.75 -6.38
C VAL A 45 -15.10 9.16 -7.66
N GLY A 46 -16.40 9.45 -7.55
CA GLY A 46 -17.26 9.79 -8.67
C GLY A 46 -17.97 8.61 -9.35
N MET A 47 -17.68 7.37 -8.92
CA MET A 47 -18.38 6.17 -9.41
C MET A 47 -19.56 5.84 -8.49
N GLU A 48 -20.79 6.02 -8.96
CA GLU A 48 -22.00 5.79 -8.14
C GLU A 48 -22.09 4.37 -7.57
N ASN A 49 -21.69 3.37 -8.35
CA ASN A 49 -21.67 1.96 -7.94
C ASN A 49 -20.54 1.59 -6.98
N LYS A 50 -19.74 2.57 -6.54
CA LYS A 50 -18.64 2.41 -5.58
C LYS A 50 -18.86 3.19 -4.29
N VAL A 51 -20.02 3.84 -4.16
CA VAL A 51 -20.43 4.52 -2.94
C VAL A 51 -20.87 3.49 -1.91
N ILE A 52 -20.26 3.55 -0.72
CA ILE A 52 -20.59 2.66 0.41
C ILE A 52 -21.49 3.33 1.45
N GLY A 53 -21.73 4.61 1.34
CA GLY A 53 -22.57 5.40 2.24
C GLY A 53 -22.36 6.89 2.05
N ASN A 54 -22.90 7.68 2.97
CA ASN A 54 -22.71 9.12 3.00
C ASN A 54 -22.40 9.59 4.42
N ILE A 55 -21.62 10.67 4.58
CA ILE A 55 -21.27 11.22 5.90
C ILE A 55 -22.47 11.79 6.67
N PHE A 56 -23.59 12.03 5.99
CA PHE A 56 -24.84 12.54 6.59
C PHE A 56 -25.80 11.42 7.00
N ASP A 57 -25.50 10.18 6.65
CA ASP A 57 -26.31 9.01 6.99
C ASP A 57 -25.77 8.33 8.26
N ASP A 58 -26.64 7.73 9.06
CA ASP A 58 -26.27 7.03 10.28
C ASP A 58 -25.62 5.66 10.00
N ASP A 59 -25.73 5.14 8.78
CA ASP A 59 -25.28 3.80 8.42
C ASP A 59 -24.77 3.72 6.97
N PHE A 60 -24.08 2.63 6.64
CA PHE A 60 -23.62 2.39 5.28
C PHE A 60 -24.76 1.92 4.38
N SER A 61 -24.74 2.36 3.11
CA SER A 61 -25.69 1.95 2.09
C SER A 61 -25.29 0.65 1.39
N ASP A 62 -23.99 0.34 1.31
CA ASP A 62 -23.49 -0.87 0.65
C ASP A 62 -22.47 -1.62 1.53
N TYR A 63 -22.97 -2.49 2.38
CA TYR A 63 -22.15 -3.40 3.18
C TYR A 63 -21.47 -4.49 2.35
N SER A 64 -22.00 -4.87 1.19
CA SER A 64 -21.38 -5.88 0.33
C SER A 64 -20.06 -5.37 -0.20
N LEU A 65 -20.05 -4.17 -0.75
CA LEU A 65 -18.85 -3.51 -1.26
C LEU A 65 -17.85 -3.22 -0.12
N LEU A 66 -18.34 -2.75 1.03
CA LEU A 66 -17.50 -2.55 2.22
C LEU A 66 -16.77 -3.84 2.61
N ASN A 67 -17.49 -4.96 2.69
CA ASN A 67 -16.93 -6.26 3.02
C ASN A 67 -15.95 -6.77 1.98
N GLN A 68 -16.18 -6.51 0.69
CA GLN A 68 -15.21 -6.86 -0.36
C GLN A 68 -13.85 -6.19 -0.08
N TYR A 69 -13.84 -4.89 0.20
CA TYR A 69 -12.60 -4.19 0.55
C TYR A 69 -11.96 -4.71 1.83
N MET A 70 -12.76 -4.94 2.87
CA MET A 70 -12.27 -5.35 4.18
C MET A 70 -11.70 -6.78 4.18
N LEU A 71 -12.36 -7.69 3.48
CA LEU A 71 -12.03 -9.10 3.52
C LEU A 71 -11.16 -9.54 2.34
N HIS A 72 -11.44 -9.07 1.13
CA HIS A 72 -10.80 -9.58 -0.09
C HIS A 72 -9.73 -8.65 -0.68
N GLY A 73 -9.69 -7.39 -0.30
CA GLY A 73 -8.64 -6.45 -0.72
C GLY A 73 -7.26 -6.72 -0.09
N SER A 74 -7.17 -7.65 0.87
CA SER A 74 -5.96 -7.95 1.60
C SER A 74 -5.11 -9.04 0.95
N ARG A 75 -3.77 -8.89 1.04
CA ARG A 75 -2.80 -9.92 0.65
C ARG A 75 -2.92 -11.22 1.46
N MET A 76 -3.56 -11.17 2.63
CA MET A 76 -3.74 -12.33 3.51
C MET A 76 -4.66 -13.40 2.92
N ASN A 77 -5.36 -13.09 1.84
CA ASN A 77 -6.25 -14.03 1.14
C ASN A 77 -5.61 -14.68 -0.10
N GLU A 78 -4.34 -14.35 -0.37
CA GLU A 78 -3.59 -14.84 -1.52
C GLU A 78 -2.53 -15.85 -1.07
N GLN A 79 -2.65 -17.11 -1.49
CA GLN A 79 -1.69 -18.15 -1.13
C GLN A 79 -0.26 -17.78 -1.55
N THR A 80 -0.09 -17.20 -2.73
CA THR A 80 1.21 -16.73 -3.23
C THR A 80 1.81 -15.63 -2.39
N CYS A 81 0.99 -14.81 -1.73
CA CYS A 81 1.45 -13.79 -0.80
C CYS A 81 1.83 -14.39 0.55
N LEU A 82 1.07 -15.36 1.06
CA LEU A 82 1.35 -16.03 2.33
C LEU A 82 2.68 -16.79 2.31
N GLU A 83 3.04 -17.35 1.17
CA GLU A 83 4.30 -18.09 0.96
C GLU A 83 5.47 -17.16 0.55
N CYS A 84 5.21 -15.87 0.37
CA CYS A 84 6.20 -14.92 -0.12
C CYS A 84 7.11 -14.43 1.03
N PRO A 85 8.45 -14.57 0.91
CA PRO A 85 9.38 -14.09 1.93
C PRO A 85 9.34 -12.55 2.12
N MET A 86 8.83 -11.82 1.12
CA MET A 86 8.66 -10.36 1.19
C MET A 86 7.41 -9.93 1.94
N MET A 87 6.51 -10.86 2.29
CA MET A 87 5.23 -10.55 2.92
C MET A 87 5.35 -9.61 4.14
N PRO A 88 6.34 -9.74 5.05
CA PRO A 88 6.45 -8.87 6.21
C PRO A 88 6.74 -7.40 5.90
N ILE A 89 7.39 -7.10 4.77
CA ILE A 89 7.78 -5.74 4.38
C ILE A 89 7.03 -5.22 3.14
N CYS A 90 6.13 -6.02 2.59
CA CYS A 90 5.35 -5.67 1.42
C CYS A 90 4.11 -4.87 1.82
N ASP A 91 3.88 -3.72 1.18
CA ASP A 91 2.68 -2.89 1.40
C ASP A 91 1.41 -3.47 0.77
N SER A 92 1.45 -4.71 0.31
CA SER A 92 0.35 -5.50 -0.26
C SER A 92 -0.22 -5.03 -1.60
N ASN A 93 0.39 -4.07 -2.24
CA ASN A 93 -0.08 -3.50 -3.50
C ASN A 93 -1.55 -2.97 -3.45
N CYS A 94 -2.15 -2.73 -4.58
CA CYS A 94 -3.45 -2.07 -4.68
C CYS A 94 -4.60 -3.00 -4.29
N ALA A 95 -5.42 -2.59 -3.31
CA ALA A 95 -6.62 -3.32 -2.91
C ALA A 95 -7.66 -3.34 -4.04
N ASN A 96 -7.79 -2.23 -4.78
CA ASN A 96 -8.73 -2.13 -5.89
C ASN A 96 -8.36 -3.09 -7.03
N ASP A 97 -7.06 -3.20 -7.37
CA ASP A 97 -6.60 -4.15 -8.39
C ASP A 97 -6.87 -5.61 -7.99
N ARG A 98 -6.77 -5.94 -6.68
CA ARG A 98 -7.14 -7.27 -6.16
C ARG A 98 -8.62 -7.55 -6.37
N LEU A 99 -9.47 -6.59 -6.04
CA LEU A 99 -10.91 -6.74 -6.22
C LEU A 99 -11.28 -6.80 -7.71
N ASP A 100 -10.60 -6.03 -8.56
CA ASP A 100 -10.78 -6.11 -10.00
C ASP A 100 -10.45 -7.50 -10.54
N ASN A 101 -9.31 -8.07 -10.14
CA ASN A 101 -8.92 -9.43 -10.51
C ASN A 101 -9.93 -10.48 -10.01
N LEU A 102 -10.44 -10.31 -8.79
CA LEU A 102 -11.31 -11.30 -8.16
C LEU A 102 -12.75 -11.26 -8.71
N TYR A 103 -13.29 -10.06 -8.90
CA TYR A 103 -14.72 -9.87 -9.20
C TYR A 103 -15.02 -9.48 -10.65
N ASN A 104 -14.04 -8.88 -11.34
CA ASN A 104 -14.23 -8.35 -12.68
C ASN A 104 -13.35 -9.05 -13.74
N HIS A 105 -12.71 -10.19 -13.38
CA HIS A 105 -11.78 -10.89 -14.28
C HIS A 105 -10.62 -10.02 -14.77
N GLY A 106 -10.19 -9.05 -13.96
CA GLY A 106 -9.01 -8.25 -14.23
C GLY A 106 -7.74 -9.10 -14.26
N ASN A 107 -6.70 -8.58 -14.85
CA ASN A 107 -5.37 -9.22 -14.89
C ASN A 107 -4.29 -8.21 -14.46
N ARG A 108 -4.48 -7.63 -13.28
CA ARG A 108 -3.55 -6.66 -12.71
C ARG A 108 -2.39 -7.39 -12.03
N GLU A 109 -1.18 -6.87 -12.25
CA GLU A 109 -0.01 -7.36 -11.51
C GLU A 109 -0.11 -6.95 -10.03
N LEU A 110 -0.16 -7.93 -9.14
CA LEU A 110 -0.33 -7.72 -7.71
C LEU A 110 0.98 -7.79 -6.92
N CYS A 111 2.09 -8.12 -7.59
CA CYS A 111 3.36 -8.21 -6.91
C CYS A 111 4.05 -6.85 -6.76
N SER A 112 4.77 -6.68 -5.66
CA SER A 112 5.60 -5.52 -5.43
C SER A 112 6.79 -5.52 -6.39
N VAL A 113 7.22 -4.33 -6.79
CA VAL A 113 8.47 -4.10 -7.53
C VAL A 113 9.71 -4.72 -6.87
N TYR A 114 9.65 -5.03 -5.57
CA TYR A 114 10.74 -5.71 -4.86
C TYR A 114 10.95 -7.15 -5.31
N LYS A 115 9.93 -7.78 -5.92
CA LYS A 115 10.00 -9.16 -6.41
C LYS A 115 10.59 -9.25 -7.83
N GLU A 116 10.70 -8.14 -8.54
CA GLU A 116 11.28 -8.12 -9.87
C GLU A 116 12.71 -8.64 -9.87
N ASN A 117 13.08 -9.40 -10.92
CA ASN A 117 14.42 -9.97 -11.11
C ASN A 117 14.97 -10.68 -9.86
N ASP A 118 14.19 -11.60 -9.30
CA ASP A 118 14.58 -12.39 -8.14
C ASP A 118 15.08 -11.55 -6.95
N TYR A 119 14.28 -10.53 -6.60
CA TYR A 119 14.54 -9.60 -5.50
C TYR A 119 15.79 -8.70 -5.66
N GLN A 120 16.35 -8.60 -6.87
CA GLN A 120 17.52 -7.78 -7.11
C GLN A 120 17.28 -6.31 -6.76
N GLY A 121 16.12 -5.76 -7.11
CA GLY A 121 15.76 -4.39 -6.77
C GLY A 121 15.70 -4.11 -5.26
N LEU A 122 15.23 -5.07 -4.45
CA LEU A 122 15.29 -4.97 -2.99
C LEU A 122 16.73 -5.00 -2.49
N LYS A 123 17.54 -5.94 -2.98
CA LYS A 123 18.94 -6.09 -2.59
C LYS A 123 19.72 -4.81 -2.86
N GLU A 124 19.59 -4.21 -4.02
CA GLU A 124 20.22 -2.94 -4.37
C GLU A 124 19.79 -1.80 -3.46
N LYS A 125 18.49 -1.70 -3.16
CA LYS A 125 17.97 -0.68 -2.25
C LYS A 125 18.48 -0.86 -0.82
N LEU A 126 18.55 -2.08 -0.33
CA LEU A 126 19.12 -2.39 0.99
C LEU A 126 20.60 -2.02 1.07
N ILE A 127 21.39 -2.42 0.07
CA ILE A 127 22.81 -2.08 0.00
C ILE A 127 23.01 -0.56 -0.01
N SER A 128 22.25 0.16 -0.81
CA SER A 128 22.31 1.63 -0.88
C SER A 128 21.95 2.28 0.45
N PHE A 129 20.93 1.76 1.13
CA PHE A 129 20.50 2.25 2.45
C PHE A 129 21.59 2.03 3.52
N TYR A 130 22.18 0.84 3.60
CA TYR A 130 23.25 0.56 4.55
C TYR A 130 24.49 1.42 4.31
N LYS A 131 24.89 1.63 3.05
CA LYS A 131 25.99 2.56 2.72
C LYS A 131 25.73 3.98 3.22
N LEU A 132 24.48 4.47 3.09
CA LEU A 132 24.10 5.78 3.63
C LEU A 132 24.16 5.85 5.16
N LEU A 133 23.79 4.77 5.86
CA LEU A 133 23.88 4.70 7.30
C LEU A 133 25.34 4.71 7.77
N GLU A 134 26.22 3.96 7.11
CA GLU A 134 27.65 3.94 7.40
C GLU A 134 28.29 5.32 7.22
N GLN A 135 27.99 6.02 6.11
CA GLN A 135 28.46 7.38 5.88
C GLN A 135 28.00 8.36 6.96
N LYS A 136 26.78 8.20 7.46
CA LYS A 136 26.25 9.04 8.55
C LYS A 136 26.97 8.81 9.86
N GLN A 137 27.42 7.58 10.16
CA GLN A 137 28.14 7.24 11.37
C GLN A 137 29.61 7.72 11.34
N SER A 138 30.23 7.76 10.17
CA SER A 138 31.63 8.20 9.99
C SER A 138 31.81 9.72 9.96
N SER A 139 30.77 10.51 10.14
CA SER A 139 30.80 11.99 10.08
C SER A 139 31.32 12.56 8.74
N GLU A 140 31.41 11.75 7.69
CA GLU A 140 31.76 12.18 6.36
C GLU A 140 30.58 12.86 5.65
N PRO A 141 30.85 13.83 4.76
CA PRO A 141 29.78 14.46 3.98
C PRO A 141 29.09 13.43 3.09
N LEU A 142 27.76 13.37 3.18
CA LEU A 142 26.90 12.47 2.37
C LEU A 142 27.18 12.67 0.88
N GLN A 143 27.79 11.66 0.28
CA GLN A 143 27.94 11.57 -1.19
C GLN A 143 26.66 10.91 -1.75
N CYS A 144 25.92 11.67 -2.51
CA CYS A 144 24.69 11.20 -3.15
C CYS A 144 24.87 11.00 -4.65
#